data_7968ad7d3c89ba7e104fb402ca1ce13f
#
_entry.id   7968ad7d3c89ba7e104fb402ca1ce13f
#
_cell.length_a   1.000
_cell.length_b   1.000
_cell.length_c   1.000
_cell.angle_alpha   90.00
_cell.angle_beta   90.00
_cell.angle_gamma   90.00
#
_symmetry.space_group_name_H-M   'P 1'
#
loop_
_entity.id
_entity.type
_entity.pdbx_description
1 polymer ?
#
loop_
_entity_poly.entity_id
_entity_poly.type
_entity_poly.pdbx_seq_one_letter_code
_entity_poly.pdbx_strand_id
1 'polypeptide(L)'
;ALPILRGTKSLEKNDNALYVIDGIPMFNVNSGDNAGGTMNKQPGSNSVADINPEDIESMTILTGPSAAALYGSDASNGVILITTKKATVGKVQISYSNSTSFSSPMMMPKFQNIYGNREGELGSWGSLMDTPSNFDPSDFFNTGMTEMNGFTLTTGTEQNQTYASVSTTNSTGILPNNAYNRYNFSIRNTAKFCDNKLSLDLGAQYIIQNNKNMVGSGQYFNPLVSLYLFPRGENF
;
A
#
# COMPACT_ATOMS: atom_id res chain seq x y z
N ALA A 1 -1.16 5.81 -1.59
CA ALA A 1 -1.35 7.25 -1.39
C ALA A 1 -1.69 7.49 0.07
N LEU A 2 -1.06 8.50 0.68
CA LEU A 2 -1.36 8.89 2.05
C LEU A 2 -2.62 9.75 2.08
N PRO A 3 -3.50 9.58 3.07
CA PRO A 3 -4.72 10.35 3.16
C PRO A 3 -4.43 11.82 3.50
N ILE A 4 -5.01 12.70 2.71
CA ILE A 4 -5.05 14.14 2.94
C ILE A 4 -6.45 14.46 3.48
N LEU A 5 -6.55 14.84 4.76
CA LEU A 5 -7.84 15.01 5.42
C LEU A 5 -8.52 16.36 5.13
N ARG A 6 -7.78 17.37 4.70
CA ARG A 6 -8.29 18.74 4.50
C ARG A 6 -7.85 19.43 3.21
N GLY A 7 -7.47 18.65 2.19
CA GLY A 7 -6.88 19.16 0.95
C GLY A 7 -5.45 19.64 1.10
N THR A 8 -4.79 19.93 -0.01
CA THR A 8 -3.42 20.43 -0.06
C THR A 8 -3.38 21.88 0.42
N LYS A 9 -2.60 22.16 1.46
CA LYS A 9 -2.45 23.48 2.07
C LYS A 9 -1.08 24.09 1.87
N SER A 10 -0.10 23.26 1.55
CA SER A 10 1.29 23.67 1.38
C SER A 10 1.84 23.20 0.04
N LEU A 11 2.62 24.05 -0.61
CA LEU A 11 3.36 23.71 -1.83
C LEU A 11 4.68 22.96 -1.53
N GLU A 12 5.20 23.11 -0.32
CA GLU A 12 6.52 22.59 0.07
C GLU A 12 6.48 21.60 1.23
N LYS A 13 5.42 21.62 2.04
CA LYS A 13 5.30 20.75 3.21
C LYS A 13 4.41 19.55 2.93
N ASN A 14 4.68 18.48 3.67
CA ASN A 14 3.86 17.28 3.67
C ASN A 14 2.45 17.59 4.22
N ASP A 15 1.42 17.43 3.40
CA ASP A 15 0.01 17.63 3.77
C ASP A 15 -0.65 16.35 4.33
N ASN A 16 0.13 15.29 4.55
CA ASN A 16 -0.38 14.01 5.04
C ASN A 16 -0.77 14.09 6.51
N ALA A 17 -1.78 13.31 6.88
CA ALA A 17 -2.16 13.13 8.27
C ALA A 17 -1.06 12.40 9.07
N LEU A 18 -0.91 12.76 10.33
CA LEU A 18 -0.06 12.02 11.27
C LEU A 18 -0.76 10.71 11.65
N TYR A 19 -0.02 9.62 11.66
CA TYR A 19 -0.51 8.36 12.18
C TYR A 19 -0.01 8.13 13.60
N VAL A 20 -0.92 7.67 14.45
CA VAL A 20 -0.61 7.32 15.82
C VAL A 20 -1.13 5.90 16.08
N ILE A 21 -0.22 5.00 16.42
CA ILE A 21 -0.53 3.59 16.66
C ILE A 21 -0.37 3.31 18.15
N ASP A 22 -1.45 2.89 18.81
CA ASP A 22 -1.48 2.62 20.25
C ASP A 22 -0.90 3.78 21.10
N GLY A 23 -1.14 5.03 20.66
CA GLY A 23 -0.66 6.23 21.32
C GLY A 23 0.75 6.69 20.91
N ILE A 24 1.46 5.94 20.07
CA ILE A 24 2.81 6.27 19.58
C ILE A 24 2.73 6.92 18.21
N PRO A 25 3.20 8.17 18.03
CA PRO A 25 3.26 8.81 16.74
C PRO A 25 4.25 8.10 15.80
N MET A 26 3.80 7.81 14.59
CA MET A 26 4.64 7.22 13.54
C MET A 26 5.09 8.31 12.57
N PHE A 27 6.41 8.47 12.43
CA PHE A 27 6.95 9.39 11.45
C PHE A 27 6.73 8.84 10.05
N ASN A 28 6.02 9.62 9.26
CA ASN A 28 5.67 9.26 7.89
C ASN A 28 6.77 9.76 6.95
N VAL A 29 7.82 8.98 6.81
CA VAL A 29 8.92 9.28 5.87
C VAL A 29 8.58 8.64 4.54
N ASN A 30 8.12 9.46 3.60
CA ASN A 30 8.02 9.04 2.19
C ASN A 30 9.43 9.01 1.59
N SER A 31 10.08 7.87 1.63
CA SER A 31 11.42 7.71 1.07
C SER A 31 11.50 7.91 -0.45
N GLY A 32 10.37 7.96 -1.15
CA GLY A 32 10.31 8.02 -2.61
C GLY A 32 10.04 9.39 -3.24
N ASP A 33 9.51 10.35 -2.49
CA ASP A 33 9.03 11.62 -3.09
C ASP A 33 10.15 12.56 -3.54
N ASN A 34 11.38 12.39 -3.07
CA ASN A 34 12.49 13.29 -3.35
C ASN A 34 13.58 12.73 -4.30
N ALA A 35 13.48 11.47 -4.69
CA ALA A 35 14.52 10.84 -5.51
C ALA A 35 14.18 10.91 -7.01
N GLY A 36 14.36 12.06 -7.64
CA GLY A 36 14.31 12.12 -9.10
C GLY A 36 13.35 13.11 -9.75
N GLY A 37 12.73 14.01 -8.99
CA GLY A 37 11.84 15.04 -9.56
C GLY A 37 10.59 14.46 -10.23
N THR A 38 9.90 15.29 -11.02
CA THR A 38 8.63 14.93 -11.69
C THR A 38 8.77 13.80 -12.72
N MET A 39 9.98 13.59 -13.25
CA MET A 39 10.22 12.67 -14.37
C MET A 39 10.56 11.23 -13.92
N ASN A 40 10.98 11.03 -12.67
CA ASN A 40 11.37 9.72 -12.18
C ASN A 40 10.92 9.52 -10.73
N LYS A 41 9.60 9.42 -10.53
CA LYS A 41 9.03 9.12 -9.21
C LYS A 41 9.11 7.63 -8.93
N GLN A 42 9.96 7.25 -8.00
CA GLN A 42 10.03 5.89 -7.48
C GLN A 42 8.90 5.67 -6.46
N PRO A 43 8.28 4.49 -6.44
CA PRO A 43 7.33 4.16 -5.38
C PRO A 43 8.05 4.13 -4.03
N GLY A 44 7.60 5.00 -3.12
CA GLY A 44 8.12 5.04 -1.75
C GLY A 44 7.45 4.02 -0.85
N SER A 45 8.16 3.59 0.18
CA SER A 45 7.61 2.78 1.26
C SER A 45 6.95 3.70 2.30
N ASN A 46 5.85 3.23 2.87
CA ASN A 46 5.12 3.91 3.93
C ASN A 46 4.97 2.94 5.11
N SER A 47 5.57 3.27 6.23
CA SER A 47 5.56 2.42 7.44
C SER A 47 4.15 2.10 7.96
N VAL A 48 3.17 2.96 7.66
CA VAL A 48 1.77 2.71 8.07
C VAL A 48 1.07 1.69 7.20
N ALA A 49 1.43 1.61 5.92
CA ALA A 49 0.90 0.58 5.02
C ALA A 49 1.35 -0.84 5.42
N ASP A 50 2.33 -0.93 6.30
CA ASP A 50 2.89 -2.20 6.76
C ASP A 50 2.05 -2.86 7.87
N ILE A 51 1.13 -2.11 8.50
CA ILE A 51 0.22 -2.68 9.50
C ILE A 51 -0.74 -3.64 8.82
N ASN A 52 -0.91 -4.82 9.43
CA ASN A 52 -1.95 -5.74 8.99
C ASN A 52 -3.34 -5.18 9.36
N PRO A 53 -4.24 -4.96 8.39
CA PRO A 53 -5.58 -4.46 8.68
C PRO A 53 -6.37 -5.34 9.66
N GLU A 54 -6.10 -6.63 9.70
CA GLU A 54 -6.76 -7.57 10.62
C GLU A 54 -6.33 -7.40 12.08
N ASP A 55 -5.17 -6.81 12.33
CA ASP A 55 -4.70 -6.49 13.69
C ASP A 55 -5.27 -5.17 14.22
N ILE A 56 -6.04 -4.43 13.41
CA ILE A 56 -6.68 -3.18 13.79
C ILE A 56 -7.99 -3.47 14.52
N GLU A 57 -8.13 -2.94 15.74
CA GLU A 57 -9.38 -2.96 16.49
C GLU A 57 -10.26 -1.77 16.11
N SER A 58 -9.68 -0.58 16.05
CA SER A 58 -10.41 0.64 15.71
C SER A 58 -9.51 1.68 15.03
N MET A 59 -10.15 2.52 14.23
CA MET A 59 -9.51 3.67 13.60
C MET A 59 -10.35 4.92 13.87
N THR A 60 -9.73 5.96 14.39
CA THR A 60 -10.38 7.23 14.70
C THR A 60 -9.63 8.37 14.03
N ILE A 61 -10.37 9.27 13.40
CA ILE A 61 -9.79 10.45 12.74
C ILE A 61 -10.03 11.67 13.60
N LEU A 62 -8.94 12.33 14.00
CA LEU A 62 -8.98 13.62 14.68
C LEU A 62 -8.56 14.73 13.72
N THR A 63 -9.35 15.78 13.68
CA THR A 63 -9.08 16.93 12.81
C THR A 63 -9.14 18.24 13.61
N GLY A 64 -8.40 19.27 13.15
CA GLY A 64 -8.44 20.60 13.72
C GLY A 64 -7.67 20.75 15.04
N PRO A 65 -8.11 21.67 15.91
CA PRO A 65 -7.38 22.03 17.12
C PRO A 65 -7.19 20.88 18.11
N SER A 66 -8.12 19.93 18.16
CA SER A 66 -8.04 18.76 19.05
C SER A 66 -6.87 17.86 18.71
N ALA A 67 -6.57 17.67 17.42
CA ALA A 67 -5.41 16.91 16.98
C ALA A 67 -4.09 17.60 17.37
N ALA A 68 -4.01 18.90 17.12
CA ALA A 68 -2.83 19.70 17.46
C ALA A 68 -2.59 19.81 18.98
N ALA A 69 -3.66 19.85 19.79
CA ALA A 69 -3.56 19.90 21.25
C ALA A 69 -2.96 18.60 21.84
N LEU A 70 -3.23 17.44 21.20
CA LEU A 70 -2.74 16.15 21.69
C LEU A 70 -1.34 15.79 21.13
N TYR A 71 -1.06 16.14 19.88
CA TYR A 71 0.13 15.66 19.16
C TYR A 71 1.01 16.79 18.57
N GLY A 72 0.72 18.05 18.93
CA GLY A 72 1.54 19.19 18.53
C GLY A 72 1.41 19.60 17.06
N SER A 73 2.44 20.28 16.55
CA SER A 73 2.49 20.84 15.18
C SER A 73 2.39 19.80 14.08
N ASP A 74 2.89 18.60 14.32
CA ASP A 74 2.91 17.50 13.35
C ASP A 74 1.51 16.98 13.03
N ALA A 75 0.57 17.25 13.94
CA ALA A 75 -0.85 16.93 13.81
C ALA A 75 -1.67 18.04 13.11
N SER A 76 -1.04 19.10 12.59
CA SER A 76 -1.73 20.24 11.96
C SER A 76 -2.61 19.83 10.77
N ASN A 77 -2.27 18.76 10.07
CA ASN A 77 -3.02 18.21 8.94
C ASN A 77 -4.05 17.15 9.35
N GLY A 78 -4.18 16.90 10.67
CA GLY A 78 -5.02 15.87 11.26
C GLY A 78 -4.25 14.64 11.69
N VAL A 79 -4.91 13.79 12.46
CA VAL A 79 -4.34 12.56 13.04
C VAL A 79 -5.26 11.39 12.75
N ILE A 80 -4.67 10.27 12.40
CA ILE A 80 -5.35 8.98 12.30
C ILE A 80 -4.84 8.12 13.46
N LEU A 81 -5.72 7.92 14.45
CA LEU A 81 -5.45 7.04 15.56
C LEU A 81 -5.80 5.62 15.20
N ILE A 82 -4.85 4.73 15.33
CA ILE A 82 -5.04 3.29 15.12
C ILE A 82 -4.83 2.60 16.47
N THR A 83 -5.84 1.85 16.88
CA THR A 83 -5.76 0.98 18.05
C THR A 83 -5.64 -0.45 17.56
N THR A 84 -4.62 -1.17 18.01
CA THR A 84 -4.43 -2.57 17.65
C THR A 84 -5.21 -3.50 18.58
N LYS A 85 -5.60 -4.65 18.06
CA LYS A 85 -6.32 -5.67 18.83
C LYS A 85 -5.52 -6.12 20.06
N LYS A 86 -6.24 -6.27 21.16
CA LYS A 86 -5.75 -6.85 22.40
C LYS A 86 -6.46 -8.18 22.65
N ALA A 87 -5.81 -9.03 23.40
CA ALA A 87 -6.47 -10.22 23.90
C ALA A 87 -7.58 -9.86 24.90
N THR A 88 -8.59 -10.68 24.95
CA THR A 88 -9.68 -10.59 25.93
C THR A 88 -9.62 -11.78 26.88
N VAL A 89 -10.19 -11.61 28.08
CA VAL A 89 -10.35 -12.71 29.03
C VAL A 89 -11.25 -13.77 28.41
N GLY A 90 -10.77 -15.00 28.37
CA GLY A 90 -11.54 -16.11 27.82
C GLY A 90 -10.70 -17.33 27.47
N LYS A 91 -11.39 -18.33 26.92
CA LYS A 91 -10.74 -19.53 26.39
C LYS A 91 -9.90 -19.19 25.16
N VAL A 92 -8.97 -20.07 24.83
CA VAL A 92 -8.21 -19.96 23.58
C VAL A 92 -9.16 -19.86 22.40
N GLN A 93 -9.02 -18.79 21.61
CA GLN A 93 -9.72 -18.59 20.37
C GLN A 93 -8.69 -18.52 19.25
N ILE A 94 -8.94 -19.25 18.19
CA ILE A 94 -8.13 -19.28 16.98
C ILE A 94 -9.02 -18.86 15.83
N SER A 95 -8.56 -17.89 15.04
CA SER A 95 -9.25 -17.44 13.84
C SER A 95 -8.34 -17.57 12.64
N TYR A 96 -8.91 -17.99 11.53
CA TYR A 96 -8.26 -17.98 10.22
C TYR A 96 -9.11 -17.17 9.25
N SER A 97 -8.46 -16.29 8.51
CA SER A 97 -9.07 -15.50 7.46
C SER A 97 -8.30 -15.67 6.16
N ASN A 98 -9.04 -15.69 5.06
CA ASN A 98 -8.49 -15.66 3.71
C ASN A 98 -9.25 -14.65 2.87
N SER A 99 -8.53 -13.87 2.09
CA SER A 99 -9.08 -12.96 1.09
C SER A 99 -8.28 -13.09 -0.20
N THR A 100 -8.95 -13.46 -1.27
CA THR A 100 -8.33 -13.55 -2.59
C THR A 100 -9.04 -12.58 -3.53
N SER A 101 -8.28 -11.70 -4.18
CA SER A 101 -8.77 -10.73 -5.14
C SER A 101 -8.06 -10.85 -6.47
N PHE A 102 -8.81 -10.62 -7.56
CA PHE A 102 -8.30 -10.59 -8.92
C PHE A 102 -8.45 -9.18 -9.47
N SER A 103 -7.47 -8.72 -10.21
CA SER A 103 -7.42 -7.38 -10.80
C SER A 103 -7.15 -7.47 -12.29
N SER A 104 -7.87 -6.66 -13.07
CA SER A 104 -7.63 -6.50 -14.50
C SER A 104 -7.79 -5.02 -14.88
N PRO A 105 -7.20 -4.56 -15.99
CA PRO A 105 -7.45 -3.21 -16.49
C PRO A 105 -8.93 -2.99 -16.77
N MET A 106 -9.52 -1.92 -16.21
CA MET A 106 -10.93 -1.61 -16.39
C MET A 106 -11.21 -0.90 -17.71
N MET A 107 -10.32 0.00 -18.10
CA MET A 107 -10.44 0.76 -19.35
C MET A 107 -9.08 0.84 -20.03
N MET A 108 -9.09 0.64 -21.35
CA MET A 108 -7.91 0.79 -22.20
C MET A 108 -8.14 1.92 -23.19
N PRO A 109 -7.10 2.74 -23.48
CA PRO A 109 -7.17 3.71 -24.57
C PRO A 109 -7.37 3.00 -25.90
N LYS A 110 -8.20 3.57 -26.74
CA LYS A 110 -8.34 3.11 -28.13
C LYS A 110 -7.30 3.82 -28.99
N PHE A 111 -6.51 3.03 -29.70
CA PHE A 111 -5.50 3.53 -30.61
C PHE A 111 -5.93 3.35 -32.07
N GLN A 112 -5.40 4.19 -32.94
CA GLN A 112 -5.47 3.96 -34.36
C GLN A 112 -4.49 2.85 -34.77
N ASN A 113 -4.84 2.00 -35.71
CA ASN A 113 -4.03 0.88 -36.23
C ASN A 113 -3.94 0.86 -37.74
N ILE A 114 -4.22 1.99 -38.40
CA ILE A 114 -4.28 2.10 -39.87
C ILE A 114 -3.04 2.78 -40.43
N TYR A 115 -2.51 3.79 -39.71
CA TYR A 115 -1.33 4.53 -40.16
C TYR A 115 -0.12 4.06 -39.35
N GLY A 116 0.95 3.70 -40.08
CA GLY A 116 2.23 3.28 -39.50
C GLY A 116 3.09 4.48 -39.08
N ASN A 117 4.34 4.18 -38.73
CA ASN A 117 5.36 5.19 -38.47
C ASN A 117 6.00 5.66 -39.79
N ARG A 118 6.64 6.83 -39.79
CA ARG A 118 7.52 7.27 -40.85
C ARG A 118 8.88 6.62 -40.70
N GLU A 119 9.59 6.47 -41.77
CA GLU A 119 10.93 5.92 -41.76
C GLU A 119 11.84 6.73 -40.81
N GLY A 120 12.46 6.04 -39.85
CA GLY A 120 13.31 6.67 -38.83
C GLY A 120 12.58 7.41 -37.69
N GLU A 121 11.24 7.45 -37.69
CA GLU A 121 10.43 8.08 -36.63
C GLU A 121 9.68 7.04 -35.80
N LEU A 122 9.48 7.35 -34.53
CA LEU A 122 8.68 6.53 -33.61
C LEU A 122 7.19 6.91 -33.57
N GLY A 123 6.80 7.99 -34.26
CA GLY A 123 5.42 8.47 -34.29
C GLY A 123 4.54 7.62 -35.20
N SER A 124 3.34 7.27 -34.78
CA SER A 124 2.40 6.37 -35.48
C SER A 124 1.41 7.08 -36.44
N TRP A 125 1.77 8.24 -36.99
CA TRP A 125 0.97 9.01 -37.94
C TRP A 125 1.72 9.26 -39.27
N GLY A 126 2.28 8.17 -39.80
CA GLY A 126 2.96 8.16 -41.08
C GLY A 126 2.06 7.75 -42.25
N SER A 127 2.56 6.88 -43.10
CA SER A 127 1.86 6.39 -44.28
C SER A 127 0.74 5.39 -43.92
N LEU A 128 -0.27 5.32 -44.77
CA LEU A 128 -1.28 4.27 -44.71
C LEU A 128 -0.58 2.90 -44.88
N MET A 129 -0.89 1.98 -44.00
CA MET A 129 -0.35 0.62 -44.05
C MET A 129 -1.20 -0.25 -44.96
N ASP A 130 -0.57 -1.17 -45.71
CA ASP A 130 -1.27 -2.14 -46.55
C ASP A 130 -2.15 -3.08 -45.74
N THR A 131 -1.70 -3.40 -44.53
CA THR A 131 -2.45 -4.19 -43.54
C THR A 131 -2.50 -3.45 -42.24
N PRO A 132 -3.69 -3.26 -41.61
CA PRO A 132 -3.79 -2.66 -40.31
C PRO A 132 -2.98 -3.41 -39.27
N SER A 133 -2.36 -2.69 -38.32
CA SER A 133 -1.67 -3.28 -37.18
C SER A 133 -2.64 -4.05 -36.31
N ASN A 134 -2.21 -5.17 -35.76
CA ASN A 134 -2.94 -5.93 -34.74
C ASN A 134 -2.59 -5.49 -33.30
N PHE A 135 -1.90 -4.36 -33.14
CA PHE A 135 -1.50 -3.87 -31.84
C PHE A 135 -2.70 -3.64 -30.92
N ASP A 136 -2.73 -4.36 -29.83
CA ASP A 136 -3.65 -4.12 -28.73
C ASP A 136 -2.85 -4.02 -27.41
N PRO A 137 -2.81 -2.85 -26.77
CA PRO A 137 -2.07 -2.70 -25.53
C PRO A 137 -2.62 -3.56 -24.38
N SER A 138 -3.83 -4.11 -24.50
CA SER A 138 -4.39 -5.03 -23.51
C SER A 138 -3.61 -6.35 -23.40
N ASP A 139 -2.97 -6.78 -24.49
CA ASP A 139 -2.19 -8.03 -24.56
C ASP A 139 -0.93 -7.99 -23.65
N PHE A 140 -0.50 -6.79 -23.28
CA PHE A 140 0.63 -6.60 -22.37
C PHE A 140 0.30 -6.93 -20.91
N PHE A 141 -0.98 -6.86 -20.55
CA PHE A 141 -1.38 -6.98 -19.15
C PHE A 141 -1.76 -8.41 -18.77
N ASN A 142 -1.40 -8.77 -17.57
CA ASN A 142 -1.83 -10.01 -16.93
C ASN A 142 -3.05 -9.76 -16.03
N THR A 143 -3.70 -10.84 -15.63
CA THR A 143 -4.62 -10.77 -14.48
C THR A 143 -3.78 -10.75 -13.21
N GLY A 144 -3.86 -9.66 -12.46
CA GLY A 144 -3.25 -9.56 -11.14
C GLY A 144 -4.05 -10.39 -10.13
N MET A 145 -3.34 -10.98 -9.18
CA MET A 145 -3.94 -11.74 -8.07
C MET A 145 -3.31 -11.29 -6.76
N THR A 146 -4.12 -11.03 -5.77
CA THR A 146 -3.67 -10.76 -4.40
C THR A 146 -4.35 -11.75 -3.46
N GLU A 147 -3.55 -12.50 -2.74
CA GLU A 147 -3.97 -13.44 -1.72
C GLU A 147 -3.47 -12.98 -0.36
N MET A 148 -4.40 -12.82 0.58
CA MET A 148 -4.12 -12.49 1.97
C MET A 148 -4.60 -13.62 2.85
N ASN A 149 -3.72 -14.11 3.72
CA ASN A 149 -4.03 -15.11 4.73
C ASN A 149 -3.69 -14.55 6.10
N GLY A 150 -4.61 -14.67 7.04
CA GLY A 150 -4.44 -14.24 8.41
C GLY A 150 -4.74 -15.38 9.38
N PHE A 151 -3.89 -15.54 10.38
CA PHE A 151 -4.08 -16.45 11.49
C PHE A 151 -3.92 -15.68 12.80
N THR A 152 -4.91 -15.74 13.66
CA THR A 152 -4.87 -15.06 14.96
C THR A 152 -5.15 -16.04 16.08
N LEU A 153 -4.45 -15.84 17.20
CA LEU A 153 -4.64 -16.56 18.44
C LEU A 153 -4.86 -15.57 19.57
N THR A 154 -5.93 -15.75 20.29
CA THR A 154 -6.27 -14.94 21.47
C THR A 154 -6.54 -15.85 22.65
N THR A 155 -5.92 -15.58 23.76
CA THR A 155 -6.17 -16.29 25.03
C THR A 155 -5.95 -15.38 26.20
N GLY A 156 -6.66 -15.58 27.30
CA GLY A 156 -6.42 -14.75 28.46
C GLY A 156 -7.16 -15.15 29.70
N THR A 157 -6.49 -14.92 30.82
CA THR A 157 -7.06 -14.89 32.17
C THR A 157 -7.26 -13.43 32.59
N GLU A 158 -7.83 -13.19 33.78
CA GLU A 158 -7.92 -11.83 34.34
C GLU A 158 -6.57 -11.18 34.55
N GLN A 159 -5.51 -11.99 34.81
CA GLN A 159 -4.16 -11.53 35.11
C GLN A 159 -3.23 -11.53 33.91
N ASN A 160 -3.47 -12.36 32.89
CA ASN A 160 -2.58 -12.46 31.73
C ASN A 160 -3.37 -12.70 30.45
N GLN A 161 -3.17 -11.85 29.46
CA GLN A 161 -3.88 -11.87 28.16
C GLN A 161 -2.84 -11.81 27.06
N THR A 162 -2.93 -12.76 26.13
CA THR A 162 -2.00 -12.85 24.98
C THR A 162 -2.76 -12.84 23.67
N TYR A 163 -2.38 -11.95 22.78
CA TYR A 163 -2.77 -11.89 21.39
C TYR A 163 -1.54 -12.21 20.54
N ALA A 164 -1.69 -13.06 19.56
CA ALA A 164 -0.67 -13.33 18.54
C ALA A 164 -1.32 -13.41 17.16
N SER A 165 -0.67 -12.85 16.16
CA SER A 165 -1.10 -12.94 14.77
C SER A 165 0.06 -13.22 13.82
N VAL A 166 -0.27 -13.93 12.75
CA VAL A 166 0.60 -14.13 11.59
C VAL A 166 -0.23 -13.86 10.35
N SER A 167 0.26 -13.00 9.47
CA SER A 167 -0.39 -12.79 8.18
C SER A 167 0.58 -12.79 7.03
N THR A 168 0.08 -13.21 5.87
CA THR A 168 0.80 -13.20 4.61
C THR A 168 -0.01 -12.45 3.57
N THR A 169 0.66 -11.65 2.76
CA THR A 169 0.10 -11.03 1.57
C THR A 169 0.99 -11.37 0.40
N ASN A 170 0.48 -12.11 -0.55
CA ASN A 170 1.16 -12.45 -1.80
C ASN A 170 0.38 -11.82 -2.95
N SER A 171 1.04 -10.98 -3.72
CA SER A 171 0.41 -10.26 -4.82
C SER A 171 1.26 -10.33 -6.08
N THR A 172 0.62 -10.67 -7.19
CA THR A 172 1.12 -10.46 -8.54
C THR A 172 0.35 -9.31 -9.16
N GLY A 173 1.08 -8.34 -9.74
CA GLY A 173 0.45 -7.18 -10.38
C GLY A 173 -0.11 -7.50 -11.76
N ILE A 174 -0.89 -6.56 -12.30
CA ILE A 174 -1.38 -6.62 -13.69
C ILE A 174 -0.24 -6.42 -14.71
N LEU A 175 0.87 -5.83 -14.30
CA LEU A 175 2.05 -5.68 -15.15
C LEU A 175 2.93 -6.92 -15.07
N PRO A 176 3.52 -7.38 -16.18
CA PRO A 176 4.39 -8.54 -16.19
C PRO A 176 5.54 -8.43 -15.18
N ASN A 177 5.84 -9.55 -14.52
CA ASN A 177 6.92 -9.66 -13.52
C ASN A 177 6.82 -8.75 -12.29
N ASN A 178 5.69 -8.07 -12.08
CA ASN A 178 5.44 -7.29 -10.86
C ASN A 178 4.95 -8.22 -9.76
N ALA A 179 5.58 -8.16 -8.58
CA ALA A 179 5.18 -8.94 -7.43
C ALA A 179 5.44 -8.20 -6.11
N TYR A 180 4.61 -8.49 -5.13
CA TYR A 180 4.70 -7.98 -3.77
C TYR A 180 4.41 -9.08 -2.79
N ASN A 181 5.31 -9.30 -1.84
CA ASN A 181 5.12 -10.28 -0.77
C ASN A 181 5.38 -9.60 0.58
N ARG A 182 4.48 -9.82 1.53
CA ARG A 182 4.59 -9.31 2.88
C ARG A 182 4.22 -10.39 3.88
N TYR A 183 5.02 -10.48 4.95
CA TYR A 183 4.81 -11.38 6.07
C TYR A 183 4.83 -10.55 7.34
N ASN A 184 3.76 -10.60 8.09
CA ASN A 184 3.62 -9.88 9.37
C ASN A 184 3.53 -10.89 10.50
N PHE A 185 4.27 -10.61 11.57
CA PHE A 185 4.20 -11.33 12.84
C PHE A 185 3.93 -10.31 13.93
N SER A 186 2.91 -10.52 14.73
CA SER A 186 2.57 -9.64 15.85
C SER A 186 2.30 -10.47 17.09
N ILE A 187 2.80 -9.99 18.23
CA ILE A 187 2.48 -10.55 19.54
C ILE A 187 2.26 -9.42 20.51
N ARG A 188 1.23 -9.53 21.33
CA ARG A 188 0.95 -8.59 22.41
C ARG A 188 0.54 -9.35 23.65
N ASN A 189 1.13 -8.99 24.77
CA ASN A 189 0.81 -9.55 26.07
C ASN A 189 0.52 -8.44 27.06
N THR A 190 -0.59 -8.56 27.77
CA THR A 190 -0.96 -7.68 28.86
C THR A 190 -0.99 -8.51 30.14
N ALA A 191 -0.13 -8.18 31.10
CA ALA A 191 -0.03 -8.86 32.39
C ALA A 191 -0.32 -7.89 33.53
N LYS A 192 -1.10 -8.36 34.52
CA LYS A 192 -1.45 -7.61 35.73
C LYS A 192 -0.84 -8.30 36.97
N PHE A 193 -0.23 -7.51 37.82
CA PHE A 193 0.48 -7.96 39.00
C PHE A 193 -0.01 -7.20 40.25
N CYS A 194 0.31 -7.71 41.43
CA CYS A 194 0.03 -7.05 42.70
C CYS A 194 -1.43 -6.65 42.86
N ASP A 195 -2.37 -7.57 42.71
CA ASP A 195 -3.82 -7.33 42.77
C ASP A 195 -4.28 -6.20 41.85
N ASN A 196 -3.84 -6.24 40.59
CA ASN A 196 -4.14 -5.27 39.55
C ASN A 196 -3.56 -3.85 39.78
N LYS A 197 -2.62 -3.68 40.71
CA LYS A 197 -1.96 -2.39 40.97
C LYS A 197 -0.87 -2.08 39.92
N LEU A 198 -0.32 -3.11 39.28
CA LEU A 198 0.67 -2.97 38.22
C LEU A 198 0.15 -3.67 36.96
N SER A 199 0.08 -2.94 35.87
CA SER A 199 -0.25 -3.48 34.53
C SER A 199 0.92 -3.27 33.59
N LEU A 200 1.37 -4.35 32.96
CA LEU A 200 2.41 -4.34 31.93
C LEU A 200 1.80 -4.75 30.58
N ASP A 201 1.91 -3.89 29.58
CA ASP A 201 1.46 -4.14 28.21
C ASP A 201 2.68 -4.13 27.28
N LEU A 202 3.02 -5.28 26.73
CA LEU A 202 4.17 -5.49 25.84
C LEU A 202 3.68 -5.91 24.48
N GLY A 203 4.12 -5.20 23.45
CA GLY A 203 3.87 -5.53 22.04
C GLY A 203 5.16 -5.64 21.25
N ALA A 204 5.23 -6.61 20.38
CA ALA A 204 6.29 -6.74 19.39
C ALA A 204 5.67 -7.06 18.02
N GLN A 205 6.18 -6.39 16.98
CA GLN A 205 5.76 -6.61 15.61
C GLN A 205 7.00 -6.76 14.73
N TYR A 206 6.95 -7.72 13.82
CA TYR A 206 8.01 -7.95 12.84
C TYR A 206 7.41 -8.10 11.45
N ILE A 207 7.95 -7.34 10.48
CA ILE A 207 7.43 -7.27 9.13
C ILE A 207 8.56 -7.53 8.15
N ILE A 208 8.35 -8.48 7.24
CA ILE A 208 9.22 -8.74 6.11
C ILE A 208 8.46 -8.37 4.85
N GLN A 209 9.07 -7.54 4.01
CA GLN A 209 8.47 -7.07 2.77
C GLN A 209 9.45 -7.22 1.61
N ASN A 210 8.98 -7.84 0.53
CA ASN A 210 9.73 -7.98 -0.70
C ASN A 210 8.93 -7.44 -1.88
N ASN A 211 9.52 -6.50 -2.60
CA ASN A 211 8.95 -5.90 -3.80
C ASN A 211 9.78 -6.28 -5.02
N LYS A 212 9.12 -6.66 -6.09
CA LYS A 212 9.78 -6.96 -7.37
C LYS A 212 9.15 -6.10 -8.47
N ASN A 213 9.99 -5.39 -9.21
CA ASN A 213 9.61 -4.60 -10.37
C ASN A 213 8.44 -3.63 -10.11
N MET A 214 8.47 -2.91 -8.99
CA MET A 214 7.50 -1.86 -8.71
C MET A 214 7.65 -0.73 -9.73
N VAL A 215 6.54 -0.36 -10.35
CA VAL A 215 6.53 0.65 -11.41
C VAL A 215 6.49 2.05 -10.82
N GLY A 216 7.44 2.88 -11.24
CA GLY A 216 7.43 4.31 -10.94
C GLY A 216 6.29 5.05 -11.66
N SER A 217 5.80 6.13 -11.07
CA SER A 217 4.77 6.99 -11.69
C SER A 217 5.36 8.05 -12.64
N GLY A 218 6.68 8.06 -12.84
CA GLY A 218 7.36 9.01 -13.69
C GLY A 218 7.27 8.68 -15.19
N GLN A 219 7.82 9.56 -16.01
CA GLN A 219 7.89 9.36 -17.46
C GLN A 219 8.97 8.33 -17.83
N TYR A 220 10.08 8.31 -17.11
CA TYR A 220 11.17 7.35 -17.34
C TYR A 220 10.93 6.08 -16.51
N PHE A 221 11.38 4.95 -17.03
CA PHE A 221 11.26 3.62 -16.40
C PHE A 221 9.81 3.17 -16.13
N ASN A 222 8.84 3.80 -16.83
CA ASN A 222 7.45 3.38 -16.80
C ASN A 222 7.14 2.61 -18.10
N PRO A 223 6.89 1.31 -18.03
CA PRO A 223 6.65 0.49 -19.23
C PRO A 223 5.38 0.90 -19.99
N LEU A 224 4.42 1.56 -19.32
CA LEU A 224 3.20 2.03 -19.96
C LEU A 224 3.46 3.14 -20.97
N VAL A 225 4.49 3.97 -20.77
CA VAL A 225 4.86 5.01 -21.71
C VAL A 225 5.35 4.38 -23.02
N SER A 226 6.25 3.40 -22.93
CA SER A 226 6.76 2.67 -24.09
C SER A 226 5.66 1.86 -24.77
N LEU A 227 4.78 1.23 -24.00
CA LEU A 227 3.63 0.49 -24.51
C LEU A 227 2.70 1.37 -25.34
N TYR A 228 2.30 2.53 -24.81
CA TYR A 228 1.34 3.41 -25.47
C TYR A 228 1.95 4.19 -26.64
N LEU A 229 3.25 4.43 -26.62
CA LEU A 229 3.98 5.06 -27.71
C LEU A 229 4.54 4.07 -28.74
N PHE A 230 4.24 2.77 -28.60
CA PHE A 230 4.77 1.75 -29.51
C PHE A 230 4.37 2.05 -30.96
N PRO A 231 5.34 2.06 -31.91
CA PRO A 231 5.08 2.39 -33.30
C PRO A 231 4.17 1.37 -34.00
N ARG A 232 3.14 1.84 -34.70
CA ARG A 232 2.14 0.96 -35.30
C ARG A 232 2.62 0.21 -36.55
N GLY A 233 3.72 0.62 -37.15
CA GLY A 233 4.36 -0.10 -38.27
C GLY A 233 5.27 -1.25 -37.85
N GLU A 234 5.51 -1.41 -36.54
CA GLU A 234 6.37 -2.45 -35.99
C GLU A 234 5.55 -3.60 -35.40
N ASN A 235 6.18 -4.76 -35.25
CA ASN A 235 5.56 -5.91 -34.58
C ASN A 235 5.69 -5.75 -33.05
N PHE A 236 4.58 -5.95 -32.36
CA PHE A 236 4.54 -5.94 -30.91
C PHE A 236 4.74 -7.34 -30.33
#